data_ae5cd38fa2c65d721dd7bf5569465566
#
_entry.id   ae5cd38fa2c65d721dd7bf5569465566
#
_cell.length_a   1.000
_cell.length_b   1.000
_cell.length_c   1.000
_cell.angle_alpha   90.00
_cell.angle_beta   90.00
_cell.angle_gamma   90.00
#
_symmetry.space_group_name_H-M   'P 1'
#
loop_
_entity.id
_entity.type
_entity.pdbx_description
1 polymer ?
#
loop_
_entity_poly.entity_id
_entity_poly.type
_entity_poly.pdbx_seq_one_letter_code
_entity_poly.pdbx_strand_id
1 'polypeptide(L)'
;MSVDISALRAALDDVRDALIVGHSHPDGDCAGSAASLAAYLAADGARARVLFPEPLPLRLRFLCDGVELLETLPDDLDGVTVICTDVASAEQLGSLREALEGRVAIRIDHHGVGAS
;
A
#
# COMPACT_ATOMS: atom_id res chain seq x y z
N MET A 1 10.39 -0.80 -18.44
CA MET A 1 11.18 -0.82 -17.23
C MET A 1 10.83 -2.05 -16.40
N SER A 2 11.82 -2.72 -15.90
CA SER A 2 11.60 -3.91 -15.09
C SER A 2 11.68 -3.56 -13.60
N VAL A 3 10.86 -4.21 -12.80
CA VAL A 3 10.93 -4.12 -11.34
C VAL A 3 12.01 -5.07 -10.87
N ASP A 4 12.87 -4.62 -9.96
CA ASP A 4 13.86 -5.49 -9.34
C ASP A 4 13.14 -6.35 -8.29
N ILE A 5 12.81 -7.58 -8.67
CA ILE A 5 12.07 -8.50 -7.82
C ILE A 5 12.87 -8.88 -6.58
N SER A 6 14.21 -9.01 -6.73
CA SER A 6 15.06 -9.32 -5.57
C SER A 6 15.05 -8.20 -4.54
N ALA A 7 15.11 -6.95 -4.99
CA ALA A 7 15.05 -5.79 -4.10
C ALA A 7 13.68 -5.71 -3.42
N LEU A 8 12.62 -5.98 -4.15
CA LEU A 8 11.27 -5.98 -3.59
C LEU A 8 11.12 -7.05 -2.51
N ARG A 9 11.57 -8.27 -2.77
CA ARG A 9 11.50 -9.36 -1.79
C ARG A 9 12.31 -9.02 -0.55
N ALA A 10 13.52 -8.48 -0.71
CA ALA A 10 14.35 -8.09 0.41
C ALA A 10 13.68 -7.01 1.26
N ALA A 11 13.04 -6.04 0.61
CA ALA A 11 12.35 -4.97 1.32
C ALA A 11 11.15 -5.49 2.12
N LEU A 12 10.51 -6.57 1.66
CA LEU A 12 9.30 -7.11 2.28
C LEU A 12 9.57 -8.22 3.30
N ASP A 13 10.78 -8.78 3.33
CA ASP A 13 11.10 -9.96 4.16
C ASP A 13 10.83 -9.75 5.64
N ASP A 14 11.10 -8.55 6.16
CA ASP A 14 10.97 -8.24 7.57
C ASP A 14 9.62 -7.63 7.94
N VAL A 15 8.73 -7.47 6.97
CA VAL A 15 7.43 -6.87 7.23
C VAL A 15 6.53 -7.90 7.93
N ARG A 16 6.00 -7.50 9.10
CA ARG A 16 5.09 -8.34 9.88
C ARG A 16 3.70 -7.72 10.00
N ASP A 17 3.62 -6.41 9.89
CA ASP A 17 2.37 -5.65 9.93
C ASP A 17 2.50 -4.54 8.90
N ALA A 18 1.70 -4.58 7.86
CA ALA A 18 1.77 -3.66 6.75
C ALA A 18 0.50 -2.83 6.61
N LEU A 19 0.68 -1.55 6.36
CA LEU A 19 -0.40 -0.69 5.87
C LEU A 19 -0.06 -0.30 4.44
N ILE A 20 -0.85 -0.75 3.50
CA ILE A 20 -0.63 -0.51 2.07
C ILE A 20 -1.55 0.62 1.64
N VAL A 21 -0.96 1.71 1.16
CA VAL A 21 -1.69 2.92 0.80
C VAL A 21 -1.58 3.16 -0.70
N GLY A 22 -2.73 3.38 -1.34
CA GLY A 22 -2.78 3.77 -2.73
C GLY A 22 -2.96 5.28 -2.89
N HIS A 23 -3.04 5.74 -4.14
CA HIS A 23 -3.21 7.17 -4.42
C HIS A 23 -4.67 7.61 -4.30
N SER A 24 -4.89 8.94 -4.24
CA SER A 24 -6.24 9.50 -4.32
C SER A 24 -6.84 9.22 -5.69
N HIS A 25 -8.17 9.14 -5.75
CA HIS A 25 -8.89 8.73 -6.95
C HIS A 25 -8.41 7.36 -7.45
N PRO A 26 -8.49 6.32 -6.60
CA PRO A 26 -7.95 5.01 -6.95
C PRO A 26 -8.64 4.42 -8.18
N ASP A 27 -7.83 3.88 -9.08
CA ASP A 27 -8.31 3.16 -10.25
C ASP A 27 -8.07 1.66 -10.11
N GLY A 28 -8.39 0.90 -11.16
CA GLY A 28 -8.24 -0.55 -11.14
C GLY A 28 -6.80 -0.99 -10.94
N ASP A 29 -5.84 -0.30 -11.54
CA ASP A 29 -4.42 -0.64 -11.38
C ASP A 29 -3.95 -0.42 -9.95
N CYS A 30 -4.34 0.70 -9.36
CA CYS A 30 -3.98 1.01 -7.97
C CYS A 30 -4.60 0.01 -7.00
N ALA A 31 -5.90 -0.24 -7.13
CA ALA A 31 -6.60 -1.17 -6.26
C ALA A 31 -6.08 -2.60 -6.41
N GLY A 32 -5.85 -3.03 -7.65
CA GLY A 32 -5.32 -4.37 -7.93
C GLY A 32 -3.90 -4.55 -7.40
N SER A 33 -3.04 -3.55 -7.56
CA SER A 33 -1.67 -3.62 -7.04
C SER A 33 -1.65 -3.69 -5.52
N ALA A 34 -2.46 -2.87 -4.86
CA ALA A 34 -2.53 -2.87 -3.40
C ALA A 34 -3.08 -4.20 -2.87
N ALA A 35 -4.13 -4.71 -3.48
CA ALA A 35 -4.73 -5.98 -3.08
C ALA A 35 -3.78 -7.16 -3.30
N SER A 36 -3.05 -7.16 -4.42
CA SER A 36 -2.09 -8.22 -4.73
C SER A 36 -0.94 -8.23 -3.72
N LEU A 37 -0.45 -7.07 -3.35
CA LEU A 37 0.61 -6.95 -2.36
C LEU A 37 0.12 -7.42 -0.98
N ALA A 38 -1.09 -7.03 -0.60
CA ALA A 38 -1.69 -7.46 0.66
C ALA A 38 -1.83 -8.98 0.71
N ALA A 39 -2.29 -9.58 -0.38
CA ALA A 39 -2.44 -11.04 -0.45
C ALA A 39 -1.08 -11.74 -0.34
N TYR A 40 -0.06 -11.21 -0.99
CA TYR A 40 1.29 -11.76 -0.91
C TYR A 40 1.82 -11.74 0.52
N LEU A 41 1.68 -10.60 1.20
CA LEU A 41 2.16 -10.46 2.57
C LEU A 41 1.37 -11.34 3.54
N ALA A 42 0.06 -11.43 3.36
CA ALA A 42 -0.78 -12.29 4.19
C ALA A 42 -0.41 -13.77 4.02
N ALA A 43 -0.11 -14.19 2.80
CA ALA A 43 0.33 -15.55 2.53
C ALA A 43 1.67 -15.86 3.20
N ASP A 44 2.49 -14.83 3.41
CA ASP A 44 3.79 -14.96 4.09
C ASP A 44 3.68 -14.76 5.61
N GLY A 45 2.48 -14.71 6.15
CA GLY A 45 2.22 -14.64 7.58
C GLY A 45 2.14 -13.24 8.16
N ALA A 46 2.22 -12.19 7.36
CA ALA A 46 2.11 -10.82 7.83
C ALA A 46 0.65 -10.38 7.93
N ARG A 47 0.37 -9.43 8.83
CA ARG A 47 -0.89 -8.72 8.81
C ARG A 47 -0.80 -7.66 7.73
N ALA A 48 -1.77 -7.62 6.83
CA ALA A 48 -1.78 -6.64 5.74
C ALA A 48 -3.14 -5.96 5.65
N ARG A 49 -3.12 -4.64 5.69
CA ARG A 49 -4.32 -3.81 5.58
C ARG A 49 -4.13 -2.83 4.44
N VAL A 50 -5.19 -2.47 3.75
CA VAL A 50 -5.16 -1.55 2.61
C VAL A 50 -6.00 -0.33 2.93
N LEU A 51 -5.49 0.84 2.58
CA LEU A 51 -6.18 2.12 2.78
C LEU A 51 -5.97 3.01 1.57
N PHE A 52 -7.04 3.66 1.12
CA PHE A 52 -6.96 4.70 0.10
C PHE A 52 -7.34 6.04 0.71
N PRO A 53 -6.79 7.17 0.19
CA PRO A 53 -7.15 8.50 0.70
C PRO A 53 -8.64 8.82 0.58
N GLU A 54 -9.32 8.18 -0.36
CA GLU A 54 -10.75 8.32 -0.59
C GLU A 54 -11.38 6.93 -0.64
N PRO A 55 -12.69 6.82 -0.37
CA PRO A 55 -13.35 5.52 -0.46
C PRO A 55 -13.17 4.89 -1.84
N LEU A 56 -12.86 3.60 -1.85
CA LEU A 56 -12.73 2.87 -3.11
C LEU A 56 -14.08 2.81 -3.81
N PRO A 57 -14.16 3.17 -5.10
CA PRO A 57 -15.42 3.06 -5.83
C PRO A 57 -16.00 1.65 -5.75
N LEU A 58 -17.32 1.58 -5.61
CA LEU A 58 -18.01 0.30 -5.43
C LEU A 58 -17.65 -0.70 -6.54
N ARG A 59 -17.54 -0.23 -7.79
CA ARG A 59 -17.22 -1.09 -8.93
C ARG A 59 -15.82 -1.73 -8.84
N LEU A 60 -14.94 -1.20 -7.99
CA LEU A 60 -13.58 -1.71 -7.83
C LEU A 60 -13.40 -2.53 -6.55
N ARG A 61 -14.41 -2.60 -5.69
CA ARG A 61 -14.27 -3.28 -4.40
C ARG A 61 -14.00 -4.77 -4.53
N PHE A 62 -14.42 -5.39 -5.63
CA PHE A 62 -14.16 -6.81 -5.85
C PHE A 62 -12.66 -7.12 -5.93
N LEU A 63 -11.84 -6.13 -6.32
CA LEU A 63 -10.38 -6.32 -6.39
C LEU A 63 -9.76 -6.49 -5.00
N CYS A 64 -10.42 -6.01 -3.97
CA CYS A 64 -9.96 -6.13 -2.59
C CYS A 64 -10.72 -7.19 -1.81
N ASP A 65 -11.40 -8.11 -2.49
CA ASP A 65 -12.11 -9.20 -1.87
C ASP A 65 -11.12 -10.12 -1.15
N GLY A 66 -11.39 -10.42 0.12
CA GLY A 66 -10.46 -11.23 0.92
C GLY A 66 -9.30 -10.44 1.53
N VAL A 67 -9.26 -9.13 1.31
CA VAL A 67 -8.24 -8.24 1.86
C VAL A 67 -8.90 -7.32 2.90
N GLU A 68 -8.18 -7.04 3.98
CA GLU A 68 -8.68 -6.11 4.99
C GLU A 68 -8.58 -4.67 4.45
N LEU A 69 -9.71 -4.14 3.98
CA LEU A 69 -9.80 -2.79 3.44
C LEU A 69 -10.29 -1.84 4.52
N LEU A 70 -9.45 -0.87 4.87
CA LEU A 70 -9.78 0.11 5.90
C LEU A 70 -10.50 1.31 5.30
N GLU A 71 -11.31 1.98 6.11
CA GLU A 71 -11.95 3.24 5.73
C GLU A 71 -11.23 4.44 6.30
N THR A 72 -10.52 4.25 7.41
CA THR A 72 -9.78 5.32 8.09
C THR A 72 -8.40 4.84 8.50
N LEU A 73 -7.50 5.81 8.67
CA LEU A 73 -6.15 5.53 9.13
C LEU A 73 -6.19 5.04 10.59
N PRO A 74 -5.49 3.95 10.92
CA PRO A 74 -5.39 3.51 12.32
C PRO A 74 -4.72 4.56 13.19
N ASP A 75 -5.18 4.67 14.44
CA ASP A 75 -4.59 5.62 15.39
C ASP A 75 -3.17 5.25 15.78
N ASP A 76 -2.88 3.95 15.87
CA ASP A 76 -1.56 3.46 16.26
C ASP A 76 -0.88 2.80 15.07
N LEU A 77 0.27 3.38 14.68
CA LEU A 77 1.10 2.86 13.59
C LEU A 77 2.42 2.28 14.11
N ASP A 78 2.55 2.09 15.41
CA ASP A 78 3.76 1.49 15.98
C ASP A 78 3.94 0.05 15.48
N GLY A 79 5.12 -0.24 14.97
CA GLY A 79 5.42 -1.55 14.39
C GLY A 79 4.82 -1.79 13.02
N VAL A 80 4.11 -0.80 12.46
CA VAL A 80 3.48 -0.92 11.15
C VAL A 80 4.42 -0.38 10.08
N THR A 81 4.64 -1.17 9.03
CA THR A 81 5.38 -0.74 7.86
C THR A 81 4.40 -0.13 6.86
N VAL A 82 4.55 1.15 6.57
CA VAL A 82 3.70 1.84 5.59
C VAL A 82 4.30 1.67 4.21
N ILE A 83 3.52 1.12 3.29
CA ILE A 83 3.94 0.84 1.92
C ILE A 83 3.00 1.58 0.97
N CYS A 84 3.56 2.43 0.11
CA CYS A 84 2.78 3.11 -0.92
C CYS A 84 2.89 2.35 -2.23
N THR A 85 1.77 2.06 -2.86
CA THR A 85 1.73 1.44 -4.19
C THR A 85 1.16 2.42 -5.20
N ASP A 86 1.78 2.49 -6.37
CA ASP A 86 1.33 3.31 -7.49
C ASP A 86 1.22 4.80 -7.12
N VAL A 87 2.06 5.25 -6.19
CA VAL A 87 2.10 6.65 -5.73
C VAL A 87 3.43 7.25 -6.15
N ALA A 88 3.40 8.18 -7.09
CA ALA A 88 4.61 8.82 -7.63
C ALA A 88 5.03 10.03 -6.80
N SER A 89 4.11 10.68 -6.11
CA SER A 89 4.41 11.86 -5.30
C SER A 89 3.53 11.91 -4.06
N ALA A 90 3.97 12.66 -3.05
CA ALA A 90 3.21 12.82 -1.81
C ALA A 90 1.83 13.45 -2.04
N GLU A 91 1.68 14.25 -3.08
CA GLU A 91 0.41 14.88 -3.40
C GLU A 91 -0.68 13.87 -3.72
N GLN A 92 -0.31 12.72 -4.27
CA GLN A 92 -1.26 11.66 -4.58
C GLN A 92 -1.81 10.96 -3.35
N LEU A 93 -1.24 11.19 -2.18
CA LEU A 93 -1.76 10.67 -0.93
C LEU A 93 -2.99 11.45 -0.42
N GLY A 94 -3.29 12.58 -1.05
CA GLY A 94 -4.48 13.36 -0.73
C GLY A 94 -4.60 13.68 0.75
N SER A 95 -5.71 13.28 1.36
CA SER A 95 -5.97 13.56 2.77
C SER A 95 -5.02 12.84 3.73
N LEU A 96 -4.30 11.83 3.28
CA LEU A 96 -3.37 11.06 4.12
C LEU A 96 -1.97 11.65 4.13
N ARG A 97 -1.70 12.66 3.30
CA ARG A 97 -0.36 13.19 3.11
C ARG A 97 0.30 13.63 4.41
N GLU A 98 -0.39 14.45 5.20
CA GLU A 98 0.17 14.96 6.45
C GLU A 98 0.35 13.85 7.49
N ALA A 99 -0.66 13.00 7.60
CA ALA A 99 -0.64 11.93 8.60
C ALA A 99 0.47 10.91 8.34
N LEU A 100 0.84 10.71 7.08
CA LEU A 100 1.86 9.72 6.71
C LEU A 100 3.23 10.33 6.43
N GLU A 101 3.38 11.64 6.58
CA GLU A 101 4.66 12.30 6.35
C GLU A 101 5.74 11.70 7.26
N GLY A 102 6.85 11.27 6.64
CA GLY A 102 7.94 10.65 7.36
C GLY A 102 7.71 9.21 7.80
N ARG A 103 6.54 8.63 7.50
CA ARG A 103 6.20 7.26 7.91
C ARG A 103 6.25 6.25 6.78
N VAL A 104 6.33 6.69 5.52
CA VAL A 104 6.37 5.77 4.39
C VAL A 104 7.74 5.10 4.32
N ALA A 105 7.76 3.79 4.51
CA ALA A 105 9.01 3.02 4.51
C ALA A 105 9.36 2.49 3.13
N ILE A 106 8.35 2.13 2.32
CA ILE A 106 8.56 1.49 1.03
C ILE A 106 7.61 2.13 0.01
N ARG A 107 8.14 2.43 -1.17
CA ARG A 107 7.32 2.90 -2.30
C ARG A 107 7.49 1.95 -3.46
N ILE A 108 6.38 1.49 -3.99
CA ILE A 108 6.33 0.60 -5.15
C ILE A 108 5.47 1.27 -6.21
N ASP A 109 6.05 1.55 -7.36
CA ASP A 109 5.30 2.10 -8.48
C ASP A 109 5.77 1.45 -9.78
N HIS A 110 5.21 1.86 -10.90
CA HIS A 110 5.57 1.29 -12.19
C HIS A 110 6.97 1.67 -12.66
N HIS A 111 7.67 2.52 -11.92
CA HIS A 111 9.07 2.88 -12.18
C HIS A 111 10.04 2.06 -11.36
N GLY A 112 9.56 1.23 -10.42
CA GLY A 112 10.40 0.36 -9.60
C GLY A 112 10.12 0.50 -8.11
N VAL A 113 11.09 0.08 -7.30
CA VAL A 113 11.01 0.09 -5.83
C VAL A 113 11.93 1.16 -5.28
N GLY A 114 11.43 1.95 -4.34
CA GLY A 114 12.24 2.94 -3.64
C GLY A 114 11.93 2.99 -2.16
N ALA A 115 12.92 3.38 -1.36
CA ALA A 115 12.74 3.66 0.06
C ALA A 115 12.46 5.14 0.26
N SER A 116 11.60 5.45 1.20
CA SER A 116 11.32 6.83 1.59
C SER A 116 12.25 7.31 2.65
#